data_d25664f407958137de0ad4b05ea2d97a
#
_entry.id   d25664f407958137de0ad4b05ea2d97a
#
_cell.length_a   1.000
_cell.length_b   1.000
_cell.length_c   1.000
_cell.angle_alpha   90.00
_cell.angle_beta   90.00
_cell.angle_gamma   90.00
#
_symmetry.space_group_name_H-M   'P 1'
#
loop_
_entity.id
_entity.type
_entity.pdbx_description
1 polymer ?
#
loop_
_entity_poly.entity_id
_entity_poly.type
_entity_poly.pdbx_seq_one_letter_code
_entity_poly.pdbx_strand_id
1 'polypeptide(L)'
;MGMASVLLVDDDAETLAAWEANCIAGGFEVKSASDGQSALVMFVETPVDIVVADWRMPVMSGSELCHRLRTLPGLADVAFILISGEPSPPAFVSYDGFLRKPVDGEMLLATMRRLLADNVQHRQILRGPT
;
A
#
# COMPACT_ATOMS: atom_id res chain seq x y z
N MET A 1 6.95 -19.15 -9.14
CA MET A 1 6.03 -18.10 -8.75
C MET A 1 6.79 -17.00 -8.04
N GLY A 2 6.58 -15.77 -8.45
CA GLY A 2 7.25 -14.63 -7.85
C GLY A 2 6.68 -14.26 -6.50
N MET A 3 7.47 -13.52 -5.72
CA MET A 3 7.01 -12.91 -4.49
C MET A 3 6.09 -11.75 -4.83
N ALA A 4 5.08 -11.51 -3.99
CA ALA A 4 4.28 -10.31 -4.10
C ALA A 4 5.15 -9.10 -3.79
N SER A 5 4.89 -7.99 -4.48
CA SER A 5 5.67 -6.76 -4.32
C SER A 5 4.89 -5.70 -3.57
N VAL A 6 5.60 -4.95 -2.74
CA VAL A 6 5.01 -3.87 -1.94
C VAL A 6 5.83 -2.60 -2.09
N LEU A 7 5.12 -1.47 -2.14
CA LEU A 7 5.74 -0.15 -2.06
C LEU A 7 5.35 0.48 -0.73
N LEU A 8 6.35 0.77 0.08
CA LEU A 8 6.18 1.37 1.40
C LEU A 8 6.50 2.85 1.32
N VAL A 9 5.64 3.69 1.88
CA VAL A 9 5.79 5.14 1.79
C VAL A 9 5.60 5.79 3.16
N ASP A 10 6.64 6.44 3.66
CA ASP A 10 6.59 7.21 4.89
C ASP A 10 7.77 8.17 4.90
N ASP A 11 7.56 9.39 5.37
CA ASP A 11 8.63 10.39 5.46
C ASP A 11 9.52 10.20 6.68
N ASP A 12 9.14 9.33 7.62
CA ASP A 12 9.97 9.00 8.77
C ASP A 12 10.82 7.76 8.47
N ALA A 13 12.14 7.97 8.42
CA ALA A 13 13.08 6.92 8.02
C ALA A 13 13.06 5.71 8.95
N GLU A 14 12.88 5.94 10.26
CA GLU A 14 12.85 4.84 11.23
C GLU A 14 11.60 3.98 11.06
N THR A 15 10.46 4.62 10.86
CA THR A 15 9.20 3.91 10.60
C THR A 15 9.31 3.11 9.32
N LEU A 16 9.84 3.71 8.27
CA LEU A 16 10.01 3.05 6.98
C LEU A 16 10.90 1.83 7.08
N ALA A 17 12.03 1.95 7.80
CA ALA A 17 12.95 0.84 8.01
C ALA A 17 12.29 -0.32 8.76
N ALA A 18 11.46 -0.01 9.76
CA ALA A 18 10.73 -1.05 10.51
C ALA A 18 9.73 -1.78 9.62
N TRP A 19 8.99 -1.08 8.79
CA TRP A 19 8.06 -1.70 7.85
C TRP A 19 8.80 -2.55 6.82
N GLU A 20 9.94 -2.06 6.31
CA GLU A 20 10.76 -2.80 5.37
C GLU A 20 11.19 -4.14 5.96
N ALA A 21 11.71 -4.12 7.18
CA ALA A 21 12.16 -5.34 7.85
C ALA A 21 11.02 -6.35 8.01
N ASN A 22 9.85 -5.88 8.42
CA ASN A 22 8.68 -6.75 8.57
C ASN A 22 8.27 -7.38 7.24
N CYS A 23 8.23 -6.59 6.18
CA CYS A 23 7.79 -7.08 4.88
C CYS A 23 8.79 -8.03 4.24
N ILE A 24 10.08 -7.73 4.37
CA ILE A 24 11.14 -8.64 3.89
C ILE A 24 11.05 -9.98 4.62
N ALA A 25 10.93 -9.94 5.94
CA ALA A 25 10.79 -11.17 6.73
C ALA A 25 9.53 -11.95 6.36
N GLY A 26 8.48 -11.25 5.93
CA GLY A 26 7.24 -11.86 5.49
C GLY A 26 7.25 -12.41 4.08
N GLY A 27 8.35 -12.29 3.35
CA GLY A 27 8.50 -12.85 2.01
C GLY A 27 8.10 -11.94 0.87
N PHE A 28 7.99 -10.64 1.12
CA PHE A 28 7.64 -9.66 0.09
C PHE A 28 8.86 -9.10 -0.59
N GLU A 29 8.72 -8.76 -1.87
CA GLU A 29 9.68 -7.94 -2.57
C GLU A 29 9.36 -6.49 -2.25
N VAL A 30 10.31 -5.77 -1.63
CA VAL A 30 10.04 -4.47 -1.02
C VAL A 30 10.70 -3.34 -1.78
N LYS A 31 9.92 -2.30 -2.05
CA LYS A 31 10.42 -1.00 -2.51
C LYS A 31 9.94 0.04 -1.52
N SER A 32 10.67 1.14 -1.39
CA SER A 32 10.28 2.19 -0.45
C SER A 32 10.53 3.57 -1.04
N ALA A 33 9.72 4.51 -0.60
CA ALA A 33 9.83 5.91 -0.97
C ALA A 33 9.58 6.77 0.26
N SER A 34 10.27 7.91 0.34
CA SER A 34 10.18 8.79 1.49
C SER A 34 9.15 9.90 1.32
N ASP A 35 8.48 9.97 0.19
CA ASP A 35 7.43 10.95 -0.07
C ASP A 35 6.45 10.43 -1.12
N GLY A 36 5.28 11.06 -1.19
CA GLY A 36 4.22 10.63 -2.09
C GLY A 36 4.55 10.82 -3.57
N GLN A 37 5.27 11.88 -3.91
CA GLN A 37 5.62 12.14 -5.31
C GLN A 37 6.59 11.08 -5.84
N SER A 38 7.62 10.76 -5.06
CA SER A 38 8.55 9.69 -5.43
C SER A 38 7.85 8.34 -5.54
N ALA A 39 6.92 8.08 -4.63
CA ALA A 39 6.13 6.85 -4.64
C ALA A 39 5.30 6.74 -5.92
N LEU A 40 4.67 7.84 -6.33
CA LEU A 40 3.87 7.86 -7.56
C LEU A 40 4.71 7.55 -8.78
N VAL A 41 5.87 8.17 -8.89
CA VAL A 41 6.79 7.92 -10.00
C VAL A 41 7.25 6.47 -10.01
N MET A 42 7.64 5.94 -8.87
CA MET A 42 8.08 4.53 -8.75
C MET A 42 6.96 3.57 -9.14
N PHE A 43 5.74 3.84 -8.72
CA PHE A 43 4.60 2.98 -9.02
C PHE A 43 4.30 2.96 -10.53
N VAL A 44 4.36 4.12 -11.17
CA VAL A 44 4.11 4.20 -12.62
C VAL A 44 5.20 3.45 -13.40
N GLU A 45 6.45 3.59 -13.00
CA GLU A 45 7.56 2.91 -13.68
C GLU A 45 7.56 1.40 -13.44
N THR A 46 7.26 0.99 -12.21
CA THR A 46 7.28 -0.43 -11.83
C THR A 46 6.13 -0.69 -10.87
N PRO A 47 4.92 -0.95 -11.39
CA PRO A 47 3.77 -1.20 -10.53
C PRO A 47 3.97 -2.36 -9.56
N VAL A 48 3.39 -2.23 -8.38
CA VAL A 48 3.48 -3.23 -7.32
C VAL A 48 2.10 -3.81 -7.04
N ASP A 49 2.06 -4.88 -6.25
CA ASP A 49 0.80 -5.54 -5.90
C ASP A 49 0.06 -4.80 -4.80
N ILE A 50 0.79 -4.13 -3.91
CA ILE A 50 0.18 -3.43 -2.78
C ILE A 50 1.03 -2.21 -2.41
N VAL A 51 0.34 -1.13 -2.00
CA VAL A 51 0.98 0.09 -1.51
C VAL A 51 0.59 0.28 -0.05
N VAL A 52 1.58 0.59 0.80
CA VAL A 52 1.36 0.91 2.21
C VAL A 52 1.91 2.32 2.44
N ALA A 53 1.05 3.25 2.81
CA ALA A 53 1.45 4.65 2.91
C ALA A 53 0.95 5.31 4.18
N ASP A 54 1.81 6.14 4.79
CA ASP A 54 1.42 7.00 5.88
C ASP A 54 0.47 8.07 5.36
N TRP A 55 -0.56 8.41 6.16
CA TRP A 55 -1.54 9.42 5.77
C TRP A 55 -0.92 10.81 5.73
N ARG A 56 -0.27 11.20 6.83
CA ARG A 56 0.24 12.57 6.99
C ARG A 56 1.69 12.68 6.53
N MET A 57 1.89 13.15 5.32
CA MET A 57 3.21 13.41 4.75
C MET A 57 3.22 14.80 4.15
N PRO A 58 4.40 15.49 4.14
CA PRO A 58 4.50 16.79 3.48
C PRO A 58 4.22 16.69 1.99
N VAL A 59 3.68 17.76 1.42
CA VAL A 59 3.43 17.97 0.00
C VAL A 59 2.31 17.08 -0.54
N MET A 60 2.45 15.77 -0.45
CA MET A 60 1.42 14.83 -0.89
C MET A 60 1.12 13.84 0.23
N SER A 61 -0.10 13.88 0.76
CA SER A 61 -0.54 12.94 1.80
C SER A 61 -0.76 11.55 1.22
N GLY A 62 -0.82 10.55 2.11
CA GLY A 62 -1.14 9.20 1.67
C GLY A 62 -2.53 9.10 1.03
N SER A 63 -3.50 9.91 1.50
CA SER A 63 -4.82 9.93 0.90
C SER A 63 -4.79 10.51 -0.52
N GLU A 64 -4.00 11.55 -0.75
CA GLU A 64 -3.85 12.09 -2.10
C GLU A 64 -3.12 11.11 -3.01
N LEU A 65 -2.09 10.43 -2.51
CA LEU A 65 -1.40 9.39 -3.26
C LEU A 65 -2.38 8.29 -3.68
N CYS A 66 -3.20 7.83 -2.75
CA CYS A 66 -4.22 6.82 -3.05
C CYS A 66 -5.16 7.30 -4.16
N HIS A 67 -5.65 8.52 -4.05
CA HIS A 67 -6.55 9.11 -5.04
C HIS A 67 -5.89 9.13 -6.43
N ARG A 68 -4.63 9.55 -6.49
CA ARG A 68 -3.91 9.61 -7.76
C ARG A 68 -3.69 8.24 -8.38
N LEU A 69 -3.35 7.23 -7.55
CA LEU A 69 -3.18 5.87 -8.05
C LEU A 69 -4.47 5.32 -8.64
N ARG A 70 -5.62 5.65 -8.04
CA ARG A 70 -6.92 5.19 -8.52
C ARG A 70 -7.32 5.76 -9.88
N THR A 71 -6.66 6.83 -10.33
CA THR A 71 -6.94 7.43 -11.63
C THR A 71 -6.05 6.90 -12.75
N LEU A 72 -5.10 6.02 -12.44
CA LEU A 72 -4.17 5.50 -13.45
C LEU A 72 -4.81 4.38 -14.25
N PRO A 73 -4.84 4.50 -15.60
CA PRO A 73 -5.44 3.45 -16.43
C PRO A 73 -4.73 2.10 -16.25
N GLY A 74 -5.51 1.05 -16.01
CA GLY A 74 -4.99 -0.30 -15.86
C GLY A 74 -4.32 -0.59 -14.52
N LEU A 75 -4.14 0.40 -13.65
CA LEU A 75 -3.44 0.26 -12.38
C LEU A 75 -4.31 0.63 -11.18
N ALA A 76 -5.55 0.99 -11.40
CA ALA A 76 -6.42 1.56 -10.38
C ALA A 76 -6.85 0.56 -9.29
N ASP A 77 -6.70 -0.74 -9.52
CA ASP A 77 -7.15 -1.77 -8.60
C ASP A 77 -6.04 -2.29 -7.68
N VAL A 78 -4.91 -1.59 -7.59
CA VAL A 78 -3.85 -1.93 -6.65
C VAL A 78 -4.38 -1.90 -5.22
N ALA A 79 -3.97 -2.87 -4.39
CA ALA A 79 -4.34 -2.86 -2.97
C ALA A 79 -3.63 -1.71 -2.27
N PHE A 80 -4.34 -0.98 -1.40
CA PHE A 80 -3.79 0.18 -0.72
C PHE A 80 -4.12 0.15 0.76
N ILE A 81 -3.10 0.22 1.60
CA ILE A 81 -3.25 0.33 3.05
C ILE A 81 -2.80 1.73 3.47
N LEU A 82 -3.71 2.45 4.13
CA LEU A 82 -3.41 3.77 4.69
C LEU A 82 -3.09 3.60 6.17
N ILE A 83 -2.02 4.23 6.63
CA ILE A 83 -1.57 4.12 8.01
C ILE A 83 -1.53 5.52 8.63
N SER A 84 -2.04 5.65 9.87
CA SER A 84 -2.12 6.94 10.52
C SER A 84 -2.05 6.82 12.04
N GLY A 85 -1.50 7.84 12.69
CA GLY A 85 -1.58 7.99 14.13
C GLY A 85 -2.93 8.52 14.61
N GLU A 86 -3.78 8.98 13.70
CA GLU A 86 -5.07 9.54 14.05
C GLU A 86 -6.14 8.44 14.21
N PRO A 87 -7.14 8.65 15.09
CA PRO A 87 -8.11 7.60 15.40
C PRO A 87 -9.13 7.32 14.30
N SER A 88 -9.36 8.28 13.40
CA SER A 88 -10.38 8.12 12.37
C SER A 88 -9.76 8.16 10.98
N PRO A 89 -10.16 7.24 10.08
CA PRO A 89 -9.68 7.31 8.72
C PRO A 89 -10.29 8.49 7.97
N PRO A 90 -9.63 8.97 6.90
CA PRO A 90 -10.19 10.05 6.08
C PRO A 90 -11.41 9.58 5.33
N ALA A 91 -12.37 10.49 5.11
CA ALA A 91 -13.55 10.23 4.31
C ALA A 91 -13.22 10.31 2.82
N PHE A 92 -14.02 9.61 2.02
CA PHE A 92 -13.95 9.69 0.54
C PHE A 92 -12.60 9.32 -0.06
N VAL A 93 -11.88 8.38 0.58
CA VAL A 93 -10.61 7.85 0.06
C VAL A 93 -10.80 6.36 -0.20
N SER A 94 -10.36 5.92 -1.38
CA SER A 94 -10.58 4.54 -1.84
C SER A 94 -9.44 3.61 -1.41
N TYR A 95 -9.07 3.65 -0.14
CA TYR A 95 -8.11 2.67 0.41
C TYR A 95 -8.83 1.34 0.71
N ASP A 96 -8.07 0.28 0.77
CA ASP A 96 -8.60 -1.06 1.05
C ASP A 96 -8.44 -1.45 2.50
N GLY A 97 -7.42 -0.93 3.17
CA GLY A 97 -7.17 -1.18 4.57
C GLY A 97 -6.68 0.06 5.29
N PHE A 98 -6.95 0.12 6.60
CA PHE A 98 -6.52 1.23 7.43
C PHE A 98 -5.93 0.66 8.73
N LEU A 99 -4.70 1.07 9.06
CA LEU A 99 -4.05 0.65 10.29
C LEU A 99 -3.60 1.86 11.08
N ARG A 100 -3.66 1.77 12.40
CA ARG A 100 -3.24 2.84 13.30
C ARG A 100 -1.81 2.62 13.77
N LYS A 101 -1.08 3.72 13.92
CA LYS A 101 0.26 3.69 14.54
C LYS A 101 0.13 3.56 16.06
N PRO A 102 1.03 2.85 16.75
CA PRO A 102 2.15 2.11 16.17
C PRO A 102 1.68 0.83 15.48
N VAL A 103 2.27 0.51 14.34
CA VAL A 103 1.83 -0.64 13.55
C VAL A 103 2.52 -1.89 14.05
N ASP A 104 1.70 -2.90 14.40
CA ASP A 104 2.20 -4.23 14.72
C ASP A 104 2.58 -4.92 13.40
N GLY A 105 3.82 -5.42 13.31
CA GLY A 105 4.31 -6.06 12.10
C GLY A 105 3.48 -7.27 11.67
N GLU A 106 3.00 -8.07 12.64
CA GLU A 106 2.15 -9.21 12.30
C GLU A 106 0.80 -8.77 11.75
N MET A 107 0.23 -7.72 12.30
CA MET A 107 -1.03 -7.15 11.81
C MET A 107 -0.85 -6.59 10.41
N LEU A 108 0.26 -5.91 10.15
CA LEU A 108 0.56 -5.38 8.81
C LEU A 108 0.60 -6.52 7.79
N LEU A 109 1.38 -7.57 8.08
CA LEU A 109 1.50 -8.72 7.17
C LEU A 109 0.17 -9.42 6.96
N ALA A 110 -0.60 -9.62 8.03
CA ALA A 110 -1.91 -10.27 7.94
C ALA A 110 -2.86 -9.46 7.05
N THR A 111 -2.88 -8.14 7.22
CA THR A 111 -3.71 -7.25 6.41
C THR A 111 -3.30 -7.30 4.95
N MET A 112 -2.00 -7.24 4.68
CA MET A 112 -1.48 -7.32 3.31
C MET A 112 -1.90 -8.63 2.64
N ARG A 113 -1.71 -9.75 3.32
CA ARG A 113 -2.05 -11.07 2.76
C ARG A 113 -3.53 -11.20 2.49
N ARG A 114 -4.37 -10.69 3.38
CA ARG A 114 -5.83 -10.71 3.20
C ARG A 114 -6.24 -9.91 1.97
N LEU A 115 -5.71 -8.70 1.84
CA LEU A 115 -6.06 -7.83 0.71
C LEU A 115 -5.57 -8.40 -0.62
N LEU A 116 -4.41 -9.01 -0.64
CA LEU A 116 -3.90 -9.63 -1.87
C LEU A 116 -4.74 -10.83 -2.27
N ALA A 117 -5.19 -11.64 -1.31
CA ALA A 117 -6.08 -12.77 -1.60
C ALA A 117 -7.43 -12.28 -2.13
N ASP A 118 -7.99 -11.25 -1.53
CA ASP A 118 -9.25 -10.67 -1.97
C ASP A 118 -9.14 -10.10 -3.40
N ASN A 119 -8.03 -9.43 -3.72
CA ASN A 119 -7.81 -8.90 -5.06
C ASN A 119 -7.72 -10.00 -6.11
N VAL A 120 -7.06 -11.10 -5.80
CA VAL A 120 -6.97 -12.24 -6.71
C VAL A 120 -8.37 -12.78 -7.00
N GLN A 121 -9.17 -13.00 -5.97
CA GLN A 121 -10.55 -13.49 -6.13
C GLN A 121 -11.40 -12.51 -6.94
N HIS A 122 -11.28 -11.23 -6.65
CA HIS A 122 -12.04 -10.20 -7.35
C HIS A 122 -11.71 -10.19 -8.85
N ARG A 123 -10.43 -10.27 -9.18
CA ARG A 123 -9.99 -10.34 -10.59
C ARG A 123 -10.54 -11.57 -11.29
N GLN A 124 -10.55 -12.72 -10.61
CA GLN A 124 -11.09 -13.95 -11.19
C GLN A 124 -12.58 -13.84 -11.46
N ILE A 125 -13.33 -13.23 -10.54
CA ILE A 125 -14.76 -13.02 -10.71
C ILE A 125 -15.04 -12.11 -11.89
N LEU A 126 -14.30 -11.00 -12.01
CA LEU A 126 -14.49 -10.04 -13.11
C LEU A 126 -14.15 -10.61 -14.47
N ARG A 127 -13.19 -11.52 -14.54
CA ARG A 127 -12.82 -12.18 -15.81
C ARG A 127 -13.83 -13.23 -16.23
N GLY A 128 -14.61 -13.74 -15.28
CA GLY A 128 -15.55 -14.80 -15.53
C GLY A 128 -14.87 -16.15 -15.77
N PRO A 129 -15.67 -17.19 -15.95
CA PRO A 129 -15.11 -18.51 -16.24
C PRO A 129 -14.60 -18.53 -17.67
N THR A 130 -13.36 -18.91 -17.85
CA THR A 130 -12.76 -19.05 -19.18
C THR A 130 -12.19 -20.44 -19.35
#